data_5e47d4c905e926b3c3327fa56874b63f
#
_entry.id   5e47d4c905e926b3c3327fa56874b63f
#
_cell.length_a   1.000
_cell.length_b   1.000
_cell.length_c   1.000
_cell.angle_alpha   90.00
_cell.angle_beta   90.00
_cell.angle_gamma   90.00
#
_symmetry.space_group_name_H-M   'P 1'
#
loop_
_entity.id
_entity.type
_entity.pdbx_description
1 polymer ?
#
loop_
_entity_poly.entity_id
_entity_poly.type
_entity_poly.pdbx_seq_one_letter_code
_entity_poly.pdbx_strand_id
1 'polypeptide(L)'
;MFSKIFLAVATNLAFATSVLAQGQPAQKRAATPEEMNTYTVISAVTLCQARKLGVDFEKSLTIGATGFYSAVAQKHGMKVPESRGKALNEQALSNGIALMTTAAAMEFCKENIPQETQDRLKAASDQMKKGGAN
;
A
#
# COMPACT_ATOMS: atom_id res chain seq x y z
N MET A 1 -8.24 37.32 -76.67
CA MET A 1 -8.31 38.03 -75.37
C MET A 1 -8.52 36.99 -74.30
N PHE A 2 -7.56 36.86 -73.42
CA PHE A 2 -7.47 35.75 -72.50
C PHE A 2 -8.35 35.98 -71.22
N SER A 3 -9.36 35.12 -71.03
CA SER A 3 -10.15 35.10 -69.82
C SER A 3 -9.53 34.10 -68.83
N LYS A 4 -8.98 34.60 -67.76
CA LYS A 4 -8.40 33.76 -66.66
C LYS A 4 -9.50 33.29 -65.71
N ILE A 5 -9.80 32.03 -65.81
CA ILE A 5 -10.67 31.37 -64.87
C ILE A 5 -9.81 31.00 -63.63
N PHE A 6 -10.03 31.70 -62.52
CA PHE A 6 -9.46 31.32 -61.24
C PHE A 6 -10.31 30.25 -60.59
N LEU A 7 -9.80 29.02 -60.52
CA LEU A 7 -10.42 27.92 -59.81
C LEU A 7 -9.97 27.99 -58.35
N ALA A 8 -10.86 28.44 -57.48
CA ALA A 8 -10.62 28.44 -56.05
C ALA A 8 -10.86 27.04 -55.51
N VAL A 9 -9.79 26.32 -55.21
CA VAL A 9 -9.86 25.04 -54.47
C VAL A 9 -9.95 25.35 -52.98
N ALA A 10 -11.15 25.26 -52.42
CA ALA A 10 -11.36 25.33 -50.99
C ALA A 10 -11.00 23.96 -50.36
N THR A 11 -9.81 23.84 -49.83
CA THR A 11 -9.40 22.69 -49.03
C THR A 11 -9.99 22.83 -47.63
N ASN A 12 -11.08 22.14 -47.37
CA ASN A 12 -11.60 21.94 -46.00
C ASN A 12 -10.64 21.00 -45.23
N LEU A 13 -9.73 21.58 -44.44
CA LEU A 13 -9.02 20.83 -43.40
C LEU A 13 -10.02 20.56 -42.24
N ALA A 14 -10.62 19.39 -42.25
CA ALA A 14 -11.32 18.87 -41.10
C ALA A 14 -10.26 18.53 -40.03
N PHE A 15 -10.04 19.43 -39.09
CA PHE A 15 -9.33 19.11 -37.85
C PHE A 15 -10.18 18.09 -37.07
N ALA A 16 -9.83 16.79 -37.22
CA ALA A 16 -10.29 15.78 -36.33
C ALA A 16 -9.64 16.07 -34.97
N THR A 17 -10.35 16.77 -34.08
CA THR A 17 -10.01 16.87 -32.69
C THR A 17 -10.17 15.47 -32.08
N SER A 18 -9.06 14.72 -32.05
CA SER A 18 -8.96 13.52 -31.24
C SER A 18 -9.09 13.98 -29.78
N VAL A 19 -10.33 13.88 -29.26
CA VAL A 19 -10.58 13.93 -27.84
C VAL A 19 -9.80 12.76 -27.27
N LEU A 20 -8.59 13.04 -26.77
CA LEU A 20 -7.87 12.11 -25.91
C LEU A 20 -8.84 11.84 -24.77
N ALA A 21 -9.48 10.66 -24.80
CA ALA A 21 -10.16 10.12 -23.66
C ALA A 21 -9.12 10.07 -22.53
N GLN A 22 -9.11 11.10 -21.70
CA GLN A 22 -8.36 11.08 -20.45
C GLN A 22 -8.96 9.92 -19.65
N GLY A 23 -8.32 8.75 -19.79
CA GLY A 23 -8.71 7.57 -19.02
C GLY A 23 -8.75 8.00 -17.57
N GLN A 24 -9.94 7.94 -16.96
CA GLN A 24 -10.07 8.08 -15.52
C GLN A 24 -9.03 7.17 -14.89
N PRO A 25 -8.21 7.66 -13.95
CA PRO A 25 -7.23 6.80 -13.30
C PRO A 25 -7.98 5.58 -12.76
N ALA A 26 -7.57 4.39 -13.22
CA ALA A 26 -8.21 3.13 -12.86
C ALA A 26 -8.36 3.09 -11.34
N GLN A 27 -9.59 2.96 -10.86
CA GLN A 27 -9.88 2.98 -9.43
C GLN A 27 -9.12 1.82 -8.78
N LYS A 28 -8.16 2.12 -7.92
CA LYS A 28 -7.32 1.12 -7.26
C LYS A 28 -8.20 0.18 -6.41
N ARG A 29 -8.07 -1.12 -6.63
CA ARG A 29 -8.77 -2.12 -5.81
C ARG A 29 -8.11 -2.26 -4.43
N ALA A 30 -8.87 -2.72 -3.45
CA ALA A 30 -8.32 -3.08 -2.16
C ALA A 30 -7.31 -4.24 -2.29
N ALA A 31 -6.34 -4.30 -1.40
CA ALA A 31 -5.46 -5.45 -1.28
C ALA A 31 -6.29 -6.69 -0.92
N THR A 32 -5.89 -7.85 -1.41
CA THR A 32 -6.47 -9.13 -0.97
C THR A 32 -5.81 -9.60 0.33
N PRO A 33 -6.46 -10.50 1.08
CA PRO A 33 -5.82 -11.12 2.25
C PRO A 33 -4.48 -11.77 1.94
N GLU A 34 -4.32 -12.42 0.78
CA GLU A 34 -3.06 -13.02 0.33
C GLU A 34 -1.97 -11.99 0.07
N GLU A 35 -2.33 -10.86 -0.57
CA GLU A 35 -1.38 -9.76 -0.79
C GLU A 35 -0.96 -9.15 0.55
N MET A 36 -1.89 -8.93 1.47
CA MET A 36 -1.58 -8.43 2.81
C MET A 36 -0.66 -9.39 3.56
N ASN A 37 -0.92 -10.70 3.51
CA ASN A 37 -0.05 -11.71 4.10
C ASN A 37 1.36 -11.67 3.48
N THR A 38 1.46 -11.58 2.16
CA THR A 38 2.76 -11.48 1.46
C THR A 38 3.54 -10.26 1.92
N TYR A 39 2.90 -9.08 1.97
CA TYR A 39 3.55 -7.86 2.44
C TYR A 39 3.97 -7.95 3.90
N THR A 40 3.13 -8.55 4.74
CA THR A 40 3.43 -8.78 6.16
C THR A 40 4.66 -9.66 6.34
N VAL A 41 4.75 -10.79 5.64
CA VAL A 41 5.90 -11.70 5.73
C VAL A 41 7.18 -11.00 5.27
N ILE A 42 7.16 -10.32 4.13
CA ILE A 42 8.34 -9.59 3.61
C ILE A 42 8.79 -8.53 4.62
N SER A 43 7.85 -7.76 5.15
CA SER A 43 8.11 -6.71 6.14
C SER A 43 8.74 -7.29 7.43
N ALA A 44 8.17 -8.37 7.95
CA ALA A 44 8.67 -9.05 9.14
C ALA A 44 10.07 -9.65 8.95
N VAL A 45 10.32 -10.32 7.83
CA VAL A 45 11.65 -10.85 7.50
C VAL A 45 12.66 -9.73 7.37
N THR A 46 12.29 -8.61 6.75
CA THR A 46 13.15 -7.43 6.61
C THR A 46 13.51 -6.85 7.98
N LEU A 47 12.52 -6.71 8.90
CA LEU A 47 12.76 -6.30 10.27
C LEU A 47 13.74 -7.25 10.97
N CYS A 48 13.52 -8.56 10.87
CA CYS A 48 14.37 -9.57 11.49
C CYS A 48 15.82 -9.50 10.98
N GLN A 49 16.02 -9.31 9.67
CA GLN A 49 17.34 -9.17 9.08
C GLN A 49 18.05 -7.89 9.55
N ALA A 50 17.35 -6.76 9.58
CA ALA A 50 17.90 -5.51 10.10
C ALA A 50 18.32 -5.66 11.57
N ARG A 51 17.53 -6.33 12.41
CA ARG A 51 17.88 -6.63 13.80
C ARG A 51 19.12 -7.49 13.93
N LYS A 52 19.28 -8.52 13.10
CA LYS A 52 20.47 -9.37 13.06
C LYS A 52 21.73 -8.60 12.69
N LEU A 53 21.59 -7.54 11.91
CA LEU A 53 22.67 -6.63 11.53
C LEU A 53 22.96 -5.55 12.59
N GLY A 54 22.32 -5.61 13.76
CA GLY A 54 22.54 -4.68 14.87
C GLY A 54 21.77 -3.35 14.75
N VAL A 55 20.84 -3.23 13.80
CA VAL A 55 19.97 -2.04 13.73
C VAL A 55 19.01 -2.08 14.90
N ASP A 56 18.77 -0.93 15.56
CA ASP A 56 17.81 -0.84 16.65
C ASP A 56 16.37 -1.21 16.20
N PHE A 57 15.50 -1.57 17.16
CA PHE A 57 14.19 -2.11 16.85
C PHE A 57 13.31 -1.12 16.08
N GLU A 58 13.24 0.13 16.51
CA GLU A 58 12.38 1.14 15.90
C GLU A 58 12.76 1.43 14.44
N LYS A 59 14.08 1.52 14.17
CA LYS A 59 14.58 1.67 12.80
C LYS A 59 14.32 0.41 11.98
N SER A 60 14.53 -0.76 12.54
CA SER A 60 14.26 -2.04 11.87
C SER A 60 12.79 -2.18 11.49
N LEU A 61 11.88 -1.78 12.40
CA LEU A 61 10.44 -1.74 12.15
C LEU A 61 10.11 -0.75 11.02
N THR A 62 10.69 0.44 11.07
CA THR A 62 10.49 1.44 10.01
C THR A 62 10.96 0.92 8.65
N ILE A 63 12.15 0.31 8.58
CA ILE A 63 12.68 -0.27 7.34
C ILE A 63 11.73 -1.35 6.78
N GLY A 64 11.31 -2.29 7.63
CA GLY A 64 10.39 -3.35 7.22
C GLY A 64 9.04 -2.81 6.79
N ALA A 65 8.46 -1.91 7.57
CA ALA A 65 7.12 -1.37 7.33
C ALA A 65 7.03 -0.46 6.09
N THR A 66 8.12 0.21 5.70
CA THR A 66 8.12 1.16 4.57
C THR A 66 7.72 0.50 3.26
N GLY A 67 8.26 -0.67 2.96
CA GLY A 67 7.92 -1.43 1.75
C GLY A 67 6.45 -1.85 1.73
N PHE A 68 5.95 -2.32 2.84
CA PHE A 68 4.54 -2.70 3.02
C PHE A 68 3.62 -1.49 2.82
N TYR A 69 3.90 -0.38 3.52
CA TYR A 69 3.14 0.86 3.36
C TYR A 69 3.11 1.32 1.90
N SER A 70 4.27 1.35 1.24
CA SER A 70 4.36 1.77 -0.16
C SER A 70 3.54 0.89 -1.09
N ALA A 71 3.55 -0.42 -0.88
CA ALA A 71 2.75 -1.36 -1.68
C ALA A 71 1.24 -1.08 -1.51
N VAL A 72 0.75 -0.93 -0.28
CA VAL A 72 -0.67 -0.66 -0.02
C VAL A 72 -1.08 0.72 -0.51
N ALA A 73 -0.27 1.75 -0.28
CA ALA A 73 -0.59 3.11 -0.70
C ALA A 73 -0.59 3.26 -2.23
N GLN A 74 0.45 2.76 -2.91
CA GLN A 74 0.62 2.97 -4.35
C GLN A 74 -0.22 2.00 -5.18
N LYS A 75 -0.25 0.72 -4.83
CA LYS A 75 -0.95 -0.31 -5.61
C LYS A 75 -2.44 -0.38 -5.27
N HIS A 76 -2.80 -0.19 -4.00
CA HIS A 76 -4.16 -0.40 -3.51
C HIS A 76 -4.88 0.89 -3.06
N GLY A 77 -4.22 2.06 -3.16
CA GLY A 77 -4.82 3.32 -2.76
C GLY A 77 -5.24 3.36 -1.30
N MET A 78 -4.40 2.80 -0.42
CA MET A 78 -4.62 2.72 1.05
C MET A 78 -5.85 1.89 1.44
N LYS A 79 -6.30 0.97 0.58
CA LYS A 79 -7.44 0.09 0.82
C LYS A 79 -6.97 -1.30 1.21
N VAL A 80 -7.42 -1.75 2.36
CA VAL A 80 -7.17 -3.11 2.89
C VAL A 80 -8.46 -3.92 2.88
N PRO A 81 -8.42 -5.26 3.04
CA PRO A 81 -9.62 -6.09 2.97
C PRO A 81 -10.73 -5.62 3.93
N GLU A 82 -10.35 -5.28 5.16
CA GLU A 82 -11.28 -4.88 6.23
C GLU A 82 -11.88 -3.49 6.01
N SER A 83 -11.29 -2.67 5.16
CA SER A 83 -11.72 -1.29 4.92
C SER A 83 -12.98 -1.17 4.07
N ARG A 84 -13.53 -2.30 3.59
CA ARG A 84 -14.74 -2.36 2.75
C ARG A 84 -14.66 -1.43 1.52
N GLY A 85 -13.46 -1.37 0.91
CA GLY A 85 -13.20 -0.56 -0.28
C GLY A 85 -12.96 0.94 -0.02
N LYS A 86 -12.98 1.38 1.24
CA LYS A 86 -12.61 2.75 1.63
C LYS A 86 -11.10 2.84 1.88
N ALA A 87 -10.49 3.95 1.50
CA ALA A 87 -9.09 4.20 1.86
C ALA A 87 -8.98 4.50 3.36
N LEU A 88 -7.98 3.90 4.01
CA LEU A 88 -7.61 4.27 5.36
C LEU A 88 -6.86 5.60 5.35
N ASN A 89 -6.87 6.33 6.47
CA ASN A 89 -5.94 7.44 6.64
C ASN A 89 -4.51 6.91 6.91
N GLU A 90 -3.51 7.75 6.72
CA GLU A 90 -2.09 7.38 6.87
C GLU A 90 -1.76 6.81 8.25
N GLN A 91 -2.29 7.43 9.31
CA GLN A 91 -2.03 7.00 10.68
C GLN A 91 -2.61 5.61 10.96
N ALA A 92 -3.85 5.35 10.53
CA ALA A 92 -4.49 4.05 10.71
C ALA A 92 -3.75 2.96 9.92
N LEU A 93 -3.36 3.26 8.68
CA LEU A 93 -2.61 2.32 7.85
C LEU A 93 -1.23 2.04 8.46
N SER A 94 -0.48 3.06 8.86
CA SER A 94 0.85 2.92 9.45
C SER A 94 0.82 2.11 10.76
N ASN A 95 -0.13 2.41 11.63
CA ASN A 95 -0.30 1.69 12.89
C ASN A 95 -0.65 0.21 12.65
N GLY A 96 -1.55 -0.07 11.71
CA GLY A 96 -1.92 -1.43 11.34
C GLY A 96 -0.73 -2.21 10.78
N ILE A 97 0.04 -1.60 9.89
CA ILE A 97 1.24 -2.22 9.30
C ILE A 97 2.30 -2.49 10.37
N ALA A 98 2.58 -1.54 11.26
CA ALA A 98 3.53 -1.73 12.35
C ALA A 98 3.13 -2.90 13.25
N LEU A 99 1.85 -2.99 13.60
CA LEU A 99 1.31 -4.08 14.40
C LEU A 99 1.45 -5.43 13.69
N MET A 100 1.02 -5.53 12.43
CA MET A 100 1.10 -6.75 11.63
C MET A 100 2.55 -7.20 11.43
N THR A 101 3.44 -6.27 11.09
CA THR A 101 4.88 -6.54 10.92
C THR A 101 5.50 -7.08 12.20
N THR A 102 5.22 -6.44 13.34
CA THR A 102 5.77 -6.85 14.63
C THR A 102 5.21 -8.20 15.07
N ALA A 103 3.90 -8.41 14.90
CA ALA A 103 3.27 -9.69 15.24
C ALA A 103 3.84 -10.84 14.40
N ALA A 104 4.03 -10.64 13.11
CA ALA A 104 4.65 -11.65 12.24
C ALA A 104 6.14 -11.87 12.59
N ALA A 105 6.88 -10.81 12.94
CA ALA A 105 8.28 -10.94 13.35
C ALA A 105 8.45 -11.78 14.63
N MET A 106 7.44 -11.84 15.49
CA MET A 106 7.43 -12.75 16.66
C MET A 106 7.49 -14.22 16.26
N GLU A 107 7.00 -14.57 15.07
CA GLU A 107 7.06 -15.95 14.56
C GLU A 107 8.45 -16.27 13.96
N PHE A 108 9.15 -15.27 13.43
CA PHE A 108 10.42 -15.47 12.71
C PHE A 108 11.66 -15.20 13.56
N CYS A 109 11.60 -14.27 14.49
CA CYS A 109 12.78 -13.81 15.23
C CYS A 109 12.43 -13.21 16.60
N LYS A 110 11.63 -13.90 17.37
CA LYS A 110 11.14 -13.46 18.69
C LYS A 110 12.25 -12.92 19.59
N GLU A 111 13.40 -13.58 19.59
CA GLU A 111 14.57 -13.21 20.40
C GLU A 111 15.15 -11.83 20.04
N ASN A 112 14.84 -11.33 18.86
CA ASN A 112 15.28 -10.01 18.39
C ASN A 112 14.24 -8.89 18.65
N ILE A 113 13.07 -9.23 19.19
CA ILE A 113 12.02 -8.28 19.54
C ILE A 113 12.13 -7.88 21.00
N PRO A 114 12.15 -6.58 21.35
CA PRO A 114 12.22 -6.14 22.73
C PRO A 114 11.12 -6.75 23.61
N GLN A 115 11.44 -7.17 24.84
CA GLN A 115 10.50 -7.82 25.74
C GLN A 115 9.25 -6.96 25.99
N GLU A 116 9.43 -5.67 26.19
CA GLU A 116 8.30 -4.74 26.36
C GLU A 116 7.33 -4.76 25.16
N THR A 117 7.85 -4.89 23.94
CA THR A 117 7.04 -5.00 22.72
C THR A 117 6.28 -6.34 22.68
N GLN A 118 6.95 -7.43 23.08
CA GLN A 118 6.31 -8.75 23.20
C GLN A 118 5.16 -8.72 24.20
N ASP A 119 5.36 -8.09 25.35
CA ASP A 119 4.35 -8.00 26.42
C ASP A 119 3.15 -7.14 25.96
N ARG A 120 3.40 -6.04 25.26
CA ARG A 120 2.33 -5.21 24.68
C ARG A 120 1.50 -5.95 23.63
N LEU A 121 2.13 -6.71 22.74
CA LEU A 121 1.43 -7.53 21.74
C LEU A 121 0.56 -8.59 22.40
N LYS A 122 1.09 -9.26 23.45
CA LYS A 122 0.34 -10.25 24.20
C LYS A 122 -0.87 -9.63 24.87
N ALA A 123 -0.71 -8.50 25.55
CA ALA A 123 -1.81 -7.80 26.22
C ALA A 123 -2.91 -7.40 25.22
N ALA A 124 -2.53 -6.87 24.03
CA ALA A 124 -3.48 -6.53 22.97
C ALA A 124 -4.23 -7.76 22.45
N SER A 125 -3.54 -8.88 22.23
CA SER A 125 -4.17 -10.15 21.81
C SER A 125 -5.17 -10.68 22.86
N ASP A 126 -4.80 -10.61 24.14
CA ASP A 126 -5.67 -11.08 25.22
C ASP A 126 -6.94 -10.21 25.37
N GLN A 127 -6.83 -8.90 25.12
CA GLN A 127 -7.97 -7.99 25.08
C GLN A 127 -8.93 -8.30 23.92
N MET A 128 -8.40 -8.56 22.72
CA MET A 128 -9.22 -8.93 21.57
C MET A 128 -9.99 -10.23 21.78
N LYS A 129 -9.36 -11.23 22.41
CA LYS A 129 -10.03 -12.50 22.76
C LYS A 129 -11.17 -12.31 23.75
N LYS A 130 -11.02 -11.41 24.72
CA LYS A 130 -12.06 -11.10 25.71
C LYS A 130 -13.22 -10.29 25.12
N GLY A 131 -12.93 -9.37 24.19
CA GLY A 131 -13.96 -8.53 23.53
C GLY A 131 -14.76 -9.25 22.44
N GLY A 132 -14.25 -10.35 21.89
CA GLY A 132 -14.94 -11.16 20.87
C GLY A 132 -15.83 -12.27 21.44
N ALA A 133 -15.96 -12.39 22.74
CA ALA A 133 -16.74 -13.43 23.43
C ALA A 133 -18.16 -12.97 23.88
N ASN A 134 -18.66 -11.83 23.36
CA ASN A 134 -20.01 -11.32 23.58
C ASN A 134 -20.88 -11.42 22.34
#